data_606f66fc3d460609521e1e481fea9eda
#
_entry.id   606f66fc3d460609521e1e481fea9eda
#
_cell.length_a   1.000
_cell.length_b   1.000
_cell.length_c   1.000
_cell.angle_alpha   90.00
_cell.angle_beta   90.00
_cell.angle_gamma   90.00
#
_symmetry.space_group_name_H-M   'P 1'
#
loop_
_entity.id
_entity.type
_entity.pdbx_description
1 polymer ?
#
loop_
_entity_poly.entity_id
_entity_poly.type
_entity_poly.pdbx_seq_one_letter_code
_entity_poly.pdbx_strand_id
1 'polypeptide(L)'
;MSTFKTRLITGIFIVAVYAIMYFLGATAVTAFTTLMMLFAIVELRNAFRNIDVKINYVPIMVAVFLKATLSYVLKTFESTSYLIPLEKVIFAVLVLTLFITYVFDLTEKRLLNFGMSLMTALYIVYIGTFFSNYTSENHHYFLVIFAITTAAD
;
A
#
# COMPACT_ATOMS: atom_id res chain seq x y z
N MET A 1 -4.53 16.86 -27.91
CA MET A 1 -5.01 17.62 -26.73
C MET A 1 -3.80 18.26 -26.08
N SER A 2 -3.87 19.55 -25.68
CA SER A 2 -2.72 20.16 -25.05
C SER A 2 -2.44 19.49 -23.70
N THR A 3 -1.19 19.21 -23.39
CA THR A 3 -0.72 18.60 -22.14
C THR A 3 -1.30 19.32 -20.90
N PHE A 4 -1.54 20.62 -21.00
CA PHE A 4 -2.17 21.42 -19.94
C PHE A 4 -3.62 21.00 -19.64
N LYS A 5 -4.46 20.80 -20.68
CA LYS A 5 -5.86 20.36 -20.47
C LYS A 5 -5.94 18.99 -19.78
N THR A 6 -5.07 18.06 -20.17
CA THR A 6 -5.01 16.73 -19.56
C THR A 6 -4.61 16.83 -18.09
N ARG A 7 -3.58 17.60 -17.74
CA ARG A 7 -3.15 17.82 -16.36
C ARG A 7 -4.23 18.48 -15.51
N LEU A 8 -4.93 19.47 -16.05
CA LEU A 8 -6.01 20.17 -15.35
C LEU A 8 -7.17 19.21 -15.04
N ILE A 9 -7.61 18.40 -16.02
CA ILE A 9 -8.69 17.42 -15.83
C ILE A 9 -8.28 16.36 -14.79
N THR A 10 -7.06 15.84 -14.88
CA THR A 10 -6.55 14.88 -13.91
C THR A 10 -6.49 15.49 -12.52
N GLY A 11 -6.01 16.72 -12.37
CA GLY A 11 -5.95 17.42 -11.09
C GLY A 11 -7.35 17.64 -10.48
N ILE A 12 -8.33 18.10 -11.25
CA ILE A 12 -9.71 18.25 -10.80
C ILE A 12 -10.30 16.90 -10.37
N PHE A 13 -10.08 15.84 -11.16
CA PHE A 13 -10.56 14.49 -10.83
C PHE A 13 -9.98 13.99 -9.51
N ILE A 14 -8.68 14.15 -9.32
CA ILE A 14 -8.00 13.76 -8.09
C ILE A 14 -8.57 14.53 -6.90
N VAL A 15 -8.70 15.85 -6.97
CA VAL A 15 -9.29 16.69 -5.91
C VAL A 15 -10.72 16.24 -5.59
N ALA A 16 -11.53 15.94 -6.61
CA ALA A 16 -12.90 15.47 -6.42
C ALA A 16 -12.94 14.11 -5.69
N VAL A 17 -12.09 13.15 -6.08
CA VAL A 17 -11.98 11.84 -5.40
C VAL A 17 -11.60 12.04 -3.93
N TYR A 18 -10.65 12.91 -3.62
CA TYR A 18 -10.24 13.18 -2.25
C TYR A 18 -11.32 13.89 -1.43
N ALA A 19 -12.04 14.84 -2.01
CA ALA A 19 -13.17 15.48 -1.35
C ALA A 19 -14.25 14.43 -0.99
N ILE A 20 -14.59 13.53 -1.91
CA ILE A 20 -15.53 12.44 -1.66
C ILE A 20 -15.03 11.55 -0.50
N MET A 21 -13.74 11.15 -0.51
CA MET A 21 -13.16 10.34 0.56
C MET A 21 -13.20 11.02 1.92
N TYR A 22 -12.98 12.33 1.95
CA TYR A 22 -13.08 13.13 3.17
C TYR A 22 -14.48 13.06 3.79
N PHE A 23 -15.53 13.20 2.97
CA PHE A 23 -16.92 13.12 3.44
C PHE A 23 -17.35 11.71 3.82
N LEU A 24 -16.78 10.68 3.21
CA LEU A 24 -17.09 9.28 3.54
C LEU A 24 -16.39 8.77 4.81
N GLY A 25 -15.41 9.52 5.31
CA GLY A 25 -14.74 9.26 6.59
C GLY A 25 -13.62 8.23 6.56
N ALA A 26 -13.11 7.87 7.73
CA ALA A 26 -11.91 7.06 7.93
C ALA A 26 -11.95 5.67 7.26
N THR A 27 -13.11 5.03 7.22
CA THR A 27 -13.27 3.70 6.60
C THR A 27 -13.05 3.76 5.10
N ALA A 28 -13.58 4.79 4.44
CA ALA A 28 -13.39 4.98 2.99
C ALA A 28 -11.93 5.29 2.66
N VAL A 29 -11.26 6.10 3.47
CA VAL A 29 -9.82 6.38 3.33
C VAL A 29 -9.01 5.09 3.46
N THR A 30 -9.30 4.24 4.45
CA THR A 30 -8.61 2.95 4.63
C THR A 30 -8.85 2.01 3.44
N ALA A 31 -10.07 1.92 2.93
CA ALA A 31 -10.39 1.11 1.75
C ALA A 31 -9.65 1.61 0.50
N PHE A 32 -9.65 2.91 0.28
CA PHE A 32 -8.96 3.53 -0.85
C PHE A 32 -7.46 3.32 -0.79
N THR A 33 -6.81 3.58 0.35
CA THR A 33 -5.37 3.36 0.52
C THR A 33 -5.00 1.90 0.31
N THR A 34 -5.84 0.96 0.77
CA THR A 34 -5.66 -0.48 0.53
C THR A 34 -5.71 -0.81 -0.96
N LEU A 35 -6.69 -0.28 -1.70
CA LEU A 35 -6.77 -0.45 -3.15
C LEU A 35 -5.53 0.12 -3.86
N MET A 36 -5.07 1.31 -3.46
CA MET A 36 -3.86 1.91 -4.02
C MET A 36 -2.61 1.05 -3.76
N MET A 37 -2.47 0.45 -2.57
CA MET A 37 -1.39 -0.48 -2.28
C MET A 37 -1.44 -1.72 -3.19
N LEU A 38 -2.62 -2.30 -3.42
CA LEU A 38 -2.78 -3.46 -4.31
C LEU A 38 -2.41 -3.11 -5.75
N PHE A 39 -2.85 -1.95 -6.26
CA PHE A 39 -2.45 -1.48 -7.59
C PHE A 39 -0.93 -1.25 -7.69
N ALA A 40 -0.33 -0.63 -6.69
CA ALA A 40 1.12 -0.40 -6.65
C ALA A 40 1.93 -1.70 -6.69
N ILE A 41 1.45 -2.78 -6.03
CA ILE A 41 2.09 -4.11 -6.11
C ILE A 41 2.05 -4.64 -7.55
N VAL A 42 0.90 -4.51 -8.23
CA VAL A 42 0.75 -4.97 -9.62
C VAL A 42 1.64 -4.17 -10.57
N GLU A 43 1.70 -2.85 -10.41
CA GLU A 43 2.57 -1.98 -11.20
C GLU A 43 4.05 -2.31 -11.01
N LEU A 44 4.50 -2.46 -9.75
CA LEU A 44 5.87 -2.85 -9.46
C LEU A 44 6.21 -4.22 -10.04
N ARG A 45 5.30 -5.21 -9.89
CA ARG A 45 5.48 -6.52 -10.52
C ARG A 45 5.69 -6.41 -12.03
N ASN A 46 4.88 -5.60 -12.71
CA ASN A 46 4.99 -5.42 -14.16
C ASN A 46 6.29 -4.68 -14.54
N ALA A 47 6.67 -3.65 -13.79
CA ALA A 47 7.90 -2.92 -14.00
C ALA A 47 9.14 -3.83 -13.84
N PHE A 48 9.20 -4.63 -12.78
CA PHE A 48 10.32 -5.53 -12.52
C PHE A 48 10.37 -6.72 -13.50
N ARG A 49 9.22 -7.17 -14.01
CA ARG A 49 9.19 -8.20 -15.05
C ARG A 49 9.91 -7.76 -16.32
N ASN A 50 9.91 -6.46 -16.64
CA ASN A 50 10.60 -5.92 -17.82
C ASN A 50 12.13 -5.99 -17.72
N ILE A 51 12.68 -6.19 -16.53
CA ILE A 51 14.12 -6.37 -16.27
C ILE A 51 14.44 -7.80 -15.79
N ASP A 52 13.57 -8.78 -16.10
CA ASP A 52 13.69 -10.19 -15.73
C ASP A 52 13.83 -10.44 -14.22
N VAL A 53 13.24 -9.60 -13.39
CA VAL A 53 13.16 -9.78 -11.95
C VAL A 53 11.77 -10.28 -11.57
N LYS A 54 11.71 -11.37 -10.81
CA LYS A 54 10.45 -11.98 -10.36
C LYS A 54 10.17 -11.60 -8.92
N ILE A 55 9.18 -10.71 -8.71
CA ILE A 55 8.70 -10.40 -7.36
C ILE A 55 7.71 -11.48 -6.92
N ASN A 56 7.86 -11.97 -5.71
CA ASN A 56 6.86 -12.83 -5.07
C ASN A 56 5.71 -11.96 -4.51
N TYR A 57 4.82 -11.54 -5.39
CA TYR A 57 3.76 -10.57 -5.08
C TYR A 57 2.59 -11.17 -4.30
N VAL A 58 2.35 -12.49 -4.40
CA VAL A 58 1.19 -13.15 -3.79
C VAL A 58 1.17 -12.99 -2.25
N PRO A 59 2.22 -13.35 -1.50
CA PRO A 59 2.24 -13.16 -0.06
C PRO A 59 2.14 -11.68 0.34
N ILE A 60 2.68 -10.76 -0.49
CA ILE A 60 2.59 -9.32 -0.24
C ILE A 60 1.13 -8.84 -0.37
N MET A 61 0.41 -9.26 -1.42
CA MET A 61 -1.01 -8.94 -1.59
C MET A 61 -1.87 -9.51 -0.45
N VAL A 62 -1.60 -10.77 -0.04
CA VAL A 62 -2.29 -11.41 1.08
C VAL A 62 -2.07 -10.63 2.37
N ALA A 63 -0.84 -10.18 2.65
CA ALA A 63 -0.53 -9.39 3.84
C ALA A 63 -1.27 -8.04 3.84
N VAL A 64 -1.36 -7.33 2.70
CA VAL A 64 -2.13 -6.08 2.58
C VAL A 64 -3.61 -6.33 2.84
N PHE A 65 -4.16 -7.41 2.28
CA PHE A 65 -5.58 -7.75 2.45
C PHE A 65 -5.89 -8.15 3.89
N LEU A 66 -5.08 -9.02 4.51
CA LEU A 66 -5.23 -9.43 5.91
C LEU A 66 -5.18 -8.22 6.85
N LYS A 67 -4.27 -7.29 6.59
CA LYS A 67 -4.19 -6.07 7.38
C LYS A 67 -5.43 -5.20 7.23
N ALA A 68 -5.93 -4.99 6.03
CA ALA A 68 -7.12 -4.19 5.79
C ALA A 68 -8.35 -4.78 6.52
N THR A 69 -8.54 -6.11 6.41
CA THR A 69 -9.61 -6.81 7.11
C THR A 69 -9.47 -6.73 8.63
N LEU A 70 -8.25 -6.91 9.14
CA LEU A 70 -7.97 -6.80 10.57
C LEU A 70 -8.26 -5.39 11.09
N SER A 71 -7.81 -4.36 10.39
CA SER A 71 -8.06 -2.95 10.74
C SER A 71 -9.56 -2.66 10.77
N TYR A 72 -10.32 -3.17 9.81
CA TYR A 72 -11.78 -3.00 9.78
C TYR A 72 -12.46 -3.69 10.96
N VAL A 73 -12.12 -4.97 11.22
CA VAL A 73 -12.70 -5.76 12.30
C VAL A 73 -12.41 -5.14 13.67
N LEU A 74 -11.14 -4.78 13.95
CA LEU A 74 -10.76 -4.22 15.24
C LEU A 74 -11.38 -2.84 15.49
N LYS A 75 -11.54 -2.02 14.46
CA LYS A 75 -12.26 -0.75 14.58
C LYS A 75 -13.74 -0.95 14.88
N THR A 76 -14.37 -1.95 14.28
CA THR A 76 -15.78 -2.28 14.52
C THR A 76 -16.02 -2.75 15.96
N PHE A 77 -15.06 -3.46 16.56
CA PHE A 77 -15.16 -3.96 17.96
C PHE A 77 -14.51 -3.03 18.98
N GLU A 78 -14.11 -1.80 18.61
CA GLU A 78 -13.46 -0.82 19.49
C GLU A 78 -12.16 -1.34 20.15
N SER A 79 -11.59 -2.43 19.63
CA SER A 79 -10.40 -3.10 20.19
C SER A 79 -9.10 -2.65 19.50
N THR A 80 -8.90 -1.33 19.39
CA THR A 80 -7.77 -0.76 18.64
C THR A 80 -6.41 -1.00 19.29
N SER A 81 -6.36 -1.30 20.61
CA SER A 81 -5.10 -1.56 21.33
C SER A 81 -4.29 -2.75 20.79
N TYR A 82 -4.95 -3.71 20.14
CA TYR A 82 -4.30 -4.88 19.54
C TYR A 82 -3.86 -4.67 18.08
N LEU A 83 -4.21 -3.54 17.46
CA LEU A 83 -3.93 -3.30 16.05
C LEU A 83 -2.42 -3.30 15.76
N ILE A 84 -1.65 -2.48 16.48
CA ILE A 84 -0.21 -2.33 16.26
C ILE A 84 0.56 -3.64 16.47
N PRO A 85 0.36 -4.41 17.56
CA PRO A 85 1.06 -5.68 17.73
C PRO A 85 0.70 -6.70 16.64
N LEU A 86 -0.57 -6.78 16.21
CA LEU A 86 -0.99 -7.71 15.17
C LEU A 86 -0.44 -7.34 13.78
N GLU A 87 -0.34 -6.06 13.46
CA GLU A 87 0.31 -5.60 12.23
C GLU A 87 1.79 -6.00 12.16
N LYS A 88 2.51 -5.91 13.28
CA LYS A 88 3.90 -6.37 13.37
C LYS A 88 4.01 -7.88 13.14
N VAL A 89 3.06 -8.66 13.70
CA VAL A 89 3.01 -10.11 13.47
C VAL A 89 2.76 -10.43 12.01
N ILE A 90 1.79 -9.77 11.34
CA ILE A 90 1.53 -9.97 9.92
C ILE A 90 2.79 -9.67 9.10
N PHE A 91 3.48 -8.58 9.41
CA PHE A 91 4.71 -8.21 8.71
C PHE A 91 5.84 -9.23 8.96
N ALA A 92 6.02 -9.71 10.19
CA ALA A 92 7.01 -10.74 10.51
C ALA A 92 6.72 -12.06 9.76
N VAL A 93 5.46 -12.49 9.72
CA VAL A 93 5.03 -13.67 8.96
C VAL A 93 5.27 -13.49 7.47
N LEU A 94 5.00 -12.29 6.92
CA LEU A 94 5.30 -11.97 5.53
C LEU A 94 6.80 -12.12 5.22
N VAL A 95 7.66 -11.51 6.04
CA VAL A 95 9.13 -11.59 5.86
C VAL A 95 9.60 -13.06 5.93
N LEU A 96 9.09 -13.83 6.90
CA LEU A 96 9.39 -15.24 7.01
C LEU A 96 8.95 -16.04 5.77
N THR A 97 7.76 -15.76 5.24
CA THR A 97 7.25 -16.39 4.02
C THR A 97 8.12 -16.06 2.81
N LEU A 98 8.55 -14.81 2.67
CA LEU A 98 9.47 -14.39 1.60
C LEU A 98 10.84 -15.08 1.75
N PHE A 99 11.33 -15.24 2.97
CA PHE A 99 12.58 -15.94 3.23
C PHE A 99 12.48 -17.44 2.90
N ILE A 100 11.38 -18.10 3.29
CA ILE A 100 11.13 -19.50 2.93
C ILE A 100 11.10 -19.65 1.40
N THR A 101 10.38 -18.79 0.69
CA THR A 101 10.35 -18.85 -0.79
C THR A 101 11.71 -18.62 -1.42
N TYR A 102 12.56 -17.77 -0.83
CA TYR A 102 13.95 -17.58 -1.25
C TYR A 102 14.79 -18.86 -1.11
N VAL A 103 14.64 -19.58 0.01
CA VAL A 103 15.40 -20.83 0.26
C VAL A 103 15.04 -21.90 -0.78
N PHE A 104 13.77 -21.96 -1.19
CA PHE A 104 13.29 -22.93 -2.18
C PHE A 104 13.38 -22.46 -3.64
N ASP A 105 13.76 -21.19 -3.88
CA ASP A 105 13.94 -20.66 -5.24
C ASP A 105 15.29 -21.17 -5.83
N LEU A 106 15.19 -21.98 -6.87
CA LEU A 106 16.34 -22.57 -7.57
C LEU A 106 16.85 -21.68 -8.72
N THR A 107 16.33 -20.48 -8.89
CA THR A 107 16.74 -19.58 -9.97
C THR A 107 18.09 -18.92 -9.69
N GLU A 108 18.86 -18.63 -10.74
CA GLU A 108 20.17 -17.94 -10.61
C GLU A 108 19.99 -16.54 -9.99
N LYS A 109 18.84 -15.88 -10.22
CA LYS A 109 18.53 -14.53 -9.73
C LYS A 109 17.83 -14.52 -8.35
N ARG A 110 17.85 -15.64 -7.61
CA ARG A 110 17.09 -15.81 -6.35
C ARG A 110 17.32 -14.69 -5.33
N LEU A 111 18.56 -14.25 -5.16
CA LEU A 111 18.91 -13.19 -4.21
C LEU A 111 18.30 -11.84 -4.65
N LEU A 112 18.35 -11.53 -5.94
CA LEU A 112 17.77 -10.32 -6.51
C LEU A 112 16.24 -10.35 -6.40
N ASN A 113 15.60 -11.48 -6.73
CA ASN A 113 14.16 -11.67 -6.62
C ASN A 113 13.68 -11.50 -5.17
N PHE A 114 14.41 -12.09 -4.21
CA PHE A 114 14.13 -11.93 -2.78
C PHE A 114 14.32 -10.49 -2.31
N GLY A 115 15.43 -9.85 -2.65
CA GLY A 115 15.73 -8.47 -2.27
C GLY A 115 14.65 -7.50 -2.77
N MET A 116 14.24 -7.65 -4.04
CA MET A 116 13.18 -6.80 -4.61
C MET A 116 11.79 -7.11 -4.04
N SER A 117 11.51 -8.37 -3.70
CA SER A 117 10.27 -8.74 -2.99
C SER A 117 10.23 -8.14 -1.58
N LEU A 118 11.35 -8.19 -0.86
CA LEU A 118 11.50 -7.61 0.47
C LEU A 118 11.38 -6.08 0.44
N MET A 119 12.02 -5.41 -0.52
CA MET A 119 11.91 -3.96 -0.72
C MET A 119 10.47 -3.57 -1.04
N THR A 120 9.77 -4.34 -1.88
CA THR A 120 8.35 -4.12 -2.19
C THR A 120 7.49 -4.26 -0.94
N ALA A 121 7.74 -5.29 -0.13
CA ALA A 121 7.04 -5.52 1.13
C ALA A 121 7.26 -4.37 2.13
N LEU A 122 8.52 -3.92 2.30
CA LEU A 122 8.85 -2.79 3.16
C LEU A 122 8.19 -1.49 2.67
N TYR A 123 8.31 -1.19 1.40
CA TYR A 123 7.81 0.06 0.83
C TYR A 123 6.27 0.11 0.84
N ILE A 124 5.59 -0.94 0.37
CA ILE A 124 4.14 -0.92 0.24
C ILE A 124 3.45 -1.33 1.53
N VAL A 125 3.84 -2.46 2.13
CA VAL A 125 3.12 -2.97 3.31
C VAL A 125 3.46 -2.16 4.55
N TYR A 126 4.73 -1.93 4.85
CA TYR A 126 5.12 -1.24 6.08
C TYR A 126 4.85 0.27 6.01
N ILE A 127 5.36 0.96 4.99
CA ILE A 127 5.16 2.41 4.83
C ILE A 127 3.71 2.74 4.50
N GLY A 128 3.09 2.00 3.58
CA GLY A 128 1.70 2.18 3.21
C GLY A 128 0.75 1.93 4.37
N THR A 129 1.09 0.98 5.26
CA THR A 129 0.40 0.72 6.52
C THR A 129 0.47 1.91 7.46
N PHE A 130 1.66 2.41 7.70
CA PHE A 130 1.86 3.58 8.55
C PHE A 130 1.05 4.77 8.03
N PHE A 131 1.10 5.01 6.73
CA PHE A 131 0.33 6.07 6.09
C PHE A 131 -1.18 5.87 6.23
N SER A 132 -1.69 4.65 6.02
CA SER A 132 -3.11 4.33 6.17
C SER A 132 -3.61 4.54 7.60
N ASN A 133 -2.84 4.13 8.61
CA ASN A 133 -3.22 4.33 10.00
C ASN A 133 -3.22 5.81 10.37
N TYR A 134 -2.17 6.53 10.02
CA TYR A 134 -2.06 7.96 10.28
C TYR A 134 -3.21 8.76 9.64
N THR A 135 -3.51 8.49 8.38
CA THR A 135 -4.58 9.20 7.66
C THR A 135 -5.99 8.82 8.12
N SER A 136 -6.18 7.60 8.63
CA SER A 136 -7.48 7.19 9.17
C SER A 136 -7.80 7.83 10.52
N GLU A 137 -6.78 8.15 11.32
CA GLU A 137 -6.95 8.85 12.60
C GLU A 137 -7.04 10.36 12.41
N ASN A 138 -6.29 10.88 11.46
CA ASN A 138 -6.13 12.31 11.20
C ASN A 138 -6.47 12.66 9.74
N HIS A 139 -7.70 12.35 9.32
CA HIS A 139 -8.13 12.50 7.91
C HIS A 139 -7.98 13.94 7.37
N HIS A 140 -7.91 14.96 8.23
CA HIS A 140 -7.63 16.34 7.83
C HIS A 140 -6.22 16.52 7.25
N TYR A 141 -5.22 15.83 7.80
CA TYR A 141 -3.84 15.91 7.31
C TYR A 141 -3.65 15.23 5.95
N PHE A 142 -4.53 14.30 5.60
CA PHE A 142 -4.51 13.67 4.29
C PHE A 142 -4.66 14.69 3.15
N LEU A 143 -5.59 15.67 3.32
CA LEU A 143 -5.75 16.75 2.36
C LEU A 143 -4.51 17.65 2.27
N VAL A 144 -3.85 17.91 3.40
CA VAL A 144 -2.64 18.76 3.45
C VAL A 144 -1.48 18.07 2.73
N ILE A 145 -1.23 16.79 3.01
CA ILE A 145 -0.16 16.02 2.35
C ILE A 145 -0.40 15.97 0.84
N PHE A 146 -1.64 15.73 0.44
CA PHE A 146 -2.00 15.70 -0.96
C PHE A 146 -1.85 17.07 -1.64
N ALA A 147 -2.30 18.16 -1.00
CA ALA A 147 -2.14 19.50 -1.54
C ALA A 147 -0.66 19.85 -1.73
N ILE A 148 0.22 19.46 -0.79
CA ILE A 148 1.66 19.68 -0.91
C ILE A 148 2.25 18.87 -2.07
N THR A 149 1.88 17.58 -2.21
CA THR A 149 2.42 16.74 -3.30
C THR A 149 1.96 17.21 -4.67
N THR A 150 0.71 17.65 -4.82
CA THR A 150 0.19 18.16 -6.10
C THR A 150 0.70 19.58 -6.44
N ALA A 151 1.10 20.37 -5.44
CA ALA A 151 1.67 21.69 -5.66
C ALA A 151 3.18 21.64 -5.99
N ALA A 152 3.85 20.51 -5.67
CA ALA A 152 5.28 20.31 -5.93
C ALA A 152 5.57 19.79 -7.36
N ASP A 153 4.57 19.30 -8.09
CA ASP A 153 4.61 18.87 -9.50
C ASP A 153 4.24 20.03 -10.45
#